data_e8ee48ca39a7764ff0c04d0efa33d89c
#
_entry.id   e8ee48ca39a7764ff0c04d0efa33d89c
#
_cell.length_a   1.000
_cell.length_b   1.000
_cell.length_c   1.000
_cell.angle_alpha   90.00
_cell.angle_beta   90.00
_cell.angle_gamma   90.00
#
_symmetry.space_group_name_H-M   'P 1'
#
loop_
_entity.id
_entity.type
_entity.pdbx_description
1 polymer ?
#
loop_
_entity_poly.entity_id
_entity_poly.type
_entity_poly.pdbx_seq_one_letter_code
_entity_poly.pdbx_strand_id
1 'polypeptide(L)'
;MTDAPPTTGLHHVTNVCTDMSETRAFYEDVLGWHTVKRTQNYDDPGTPHYYFSPTPAGEPGTNVTYFEYPHGRGQPGPGASHHFAVGVEDEATLQEWRDHLQAHDVRVSDVKDRTYFKSIYFSDPDGLVFELATTGPGFDVDEAAPGSDVIDPYDQGYAGDGDDDGDDGGGH
;
A
#
# COMPACT_ATOMS: atom_id res chain seq x y z
N MET A 1 8.41 17.78 -28.19
CA MET A 1 8.60 18.14 -26.78
C MET A 1 7.30 18.81 -26.34
N THR A 2 6.73 18.40 -25.22
CA THR A 2 5.51 19.00 -24.70
C THR A 2 5.86 20.32 -24.01
N ASP A 3 5.09 21.39 -24.28
CA ASP A 3 5.24 22.70 -23.60
C ASP A 3 4.72 22.69 -22.15
N ALA A 4 4.56 21.52 -21.55
CA ALA A 4 4.10 21.39 -20.18
C ALA A 4 5.19 21.85 -19.19
N PRO A 5 4.84 22.64 -18.16
CA PRO A 5 5.76 22.99 -17.10
C PRO A 5 6.31 21.74 -16.38
N PRO A 6 7.56 21.78 -15.90
CA PRO A 6 8.17 20.63 -15.25
C PRO A 6 7.50 20.33 -13.88
N THR A 7 7.46 19.04 -13.52
CA THR A 7 7.19 18.58 -12.16
C THR A 7 8.44 17.98 -11.55
N THR A 8 8.48 17.86 -10.23
CA THR A 8 9.62 17.27 -9.49
C THR A 8 9.38 15.82 -9.07
N GLY A 9 8.27 15.22 -9.54
CA GLY A 9 7.86 13.88 -9.17
C GLY A 9 6.76 13.85 -8.11
N LEU A 10 6.58 12.70 -7.48
CA LEU A 10 5.60 12.51 -6.43
C LEU A 10 5.95 13.35 -5.20
N HIS A 11 4.98 14.06 -4.63
CA HIS A 11 5.16 14.82 -3.38
C HIS A 11 4.68 14.00 -2.18
N HIS A 12 3.44 13.52 -2.21
CA HIS A 12 2.84 12.62 -1.22
C HIS A 12 1.65 11.87 -1.83
N VAL A 13 1.22 10.81 -1.15
CA VAL A 13 -0.03 10.11 -1.45
C VAL A 13 -0.97 10.30 -0.27
N THR A 14 -2.22 10.69 -0.53
CA THR A 14 -3.25 10.84 0.50
C THR A 14 -4.31 9.76 0.35
N ASN A 15 -4.55 9.06 1.45
CA ASN A 15 -5.53 7.99 1.58
C ASN A 15 -6.60 8.39 2.61
N VAL A 16 -7.56 7.51 2.81
CA VAL A 16 -8.59 7.63 3.83
C VAL A 16 -8.49 6.42 4.76
N CYS A 17 -8.59 6.66 6.07
CA CYS A 17 -8.67 5.61 7.08
C CYS A 17 -9.97 5.70 7.87
N THR A 18 -10.36 4.60 8.47
CA THR A 18 -11.53 4.54 9.35
C THR A 18 -11.20 4.96 10.79
N ASP A 19 -9.97 4.67 11.24
CA ASP A 19 -9.47 5.01 12.59
C ASP A 19 -8.01 5.44 12.51
N MET A 20 -7.75 6.72 12.82
CA MET A 20 -6.41 7.29 12.80
C MET A 20 -5.49 6.70 13.88
N SER A 21 -6.05 6.21 14.99
CA SER A 21 -5.25 5.60 16.07
C SER A 21 -4.70 4.25 15.62
N GLU A 22 -5.51 3.42 14.97
CA GLU A 22 -5.09 2.14 14.40
C GLU A 22 -4.09 2.35 13.27
N THR A 23 -4.40 3.27 12.35
CA THR A 23 -3.50 3.63 11.25
C THR A 23 -2.14 4.09 11.79
N ARG A 24 -2.14 4.98 12.78
CA ARG A 24 -0.89 5.47 13.38
C ARG A 24 -0.10 4.35 14.04
N ALA A 25 -0.75 3.48 14.81
CA ALA A 25 -0.08 2.36 15.47
C ALA A 25 0.56 1.43 14.42
N PHE A 26 -0.13 1.15 13.32
CA PHE A 26 0.42 0.35 12.24
C PHE A 26 1.68 1.00 11.64
N TYR A 27 1.63 2.30 11.32
CA TYR A 27 2.78 3.00 10.73
C TYR A 27 3.95 3.14 11.72
N GLU A 28 3.69 3.47 12.98
CA GLU A 28 4.74 3.69 13.99
C GLU A 28 5.29 2.36 14.54
N ASP A 29 4.41 1.43 14.94
CA ASP A 29 4.81 0.24 15.68
C ASP A 29 5.16 -0.95 14.77
N VAL A 30 4.49 -1.08 13.61
CA VAL A 30 4.75 -2.16 12.66
C VAL A 30 5.75 -1.74 11.59
N LEU A 31 5.54 -0.61 10.92
CA LEU A 31 6.43 -0.17 9.85
C LEU A 31 7.66 0.60 10.35
N GLY A 32 7.69 1.03 11.62
CA GLY A 32 8.78 1.84 12.17
C GLY A 32 8.87 3.24 11.55
N TRP A 33 7.78 3.72 10.98
CA TRP A 33 7.72 5.04 10.36
C TRP A 33 7.45 6.12 11.39
N HIS A 34 7.64 7.36 11.00
CA HIS A 34 7.47 8.53 11.86
C HIS A 34 6.21 9.29 11.47
N THR A 35 5.40 9.69 12.46
CA THR A 35 4.39 10.74 12.26
C THR A 35 5.09 12.07 12.15
N VAL A 36 5.27 12.57 10.94
CA VAL A 36 6.03 13.80 10.66
C VAL A 36 5.15 15.06 10.73
N LYS A 37 3.83 14.90 10.59
CA LYS A 37 2.87 16.01 10.71
C LYS A 37 1.54 15.51 11.24
N ARG A 38 0.96 16.28 12.15
CA ARG A 38 -0.43 16.14 12.62
C ARG A 38 -1.15 17.46 12.41
N THR A 39 -2.28 17.40 11.73
CA THR A 39 -3.11 18.56 11.44
C THR A 39 -4.56 18.10 11.22
N GLN A 40 -5.37 18.96 10.66
CA GLN A 40 -6.72 18.64 10.22
C GLN A 40 -6.85 18.92 8.71
N ASN A 41 -7.86 18.34 8.10
CA ASN A 41 -8.23 18.66 6.74
C ASN A 41 -8.72 20.14 6.67
N TYR A 42 -8.10 20.95 5.83
CA TYR A 42 -8.45 22.36 5.70
C TYR A 42 -9.80 22.57 5.01
N ASP A 43 -10.21 21.63 4.16
CA ASP A 43 -11.48 21.67 3.44
C ASP A 43 -12.65 21.09 4.27
N ASP A 44 -12.32 20.33 5.35
CA ASP A 44 -13.27 19.73 6.27
C ASP A 44 -12.73 19.81 7.71
N PRO A 45 -12.80 21.01 8.34
CA PRO A 45 -12.25 21.26 9.66
C PRO A 45 -12.83 20.32 10.72
N GLY A 46 -11.94 19.72 11.52
CA GLY A 46 -12.28 18.70 12.50
C GLY A 46 -11.90 17.29 12.08
N THR A 47 -11.71 17.03 10.78
CA THR A 47 -11.22 15.75 10.28
C THR A 47 -9.70 15.65 10.49
N PRO A 48 -9.18 14.65 11.24
CA PRO A 48 -7.75 14.43 11.40
C PRO A 48 -7.04 14.23 10.07
N HIS A 49 -5.84 14.80 9.93
CA HIS A 49 -4.95 14.63 8.80
C HIS A 49 -3.52 14.42 9.26
N TYR A 50 -3.01 13.20 9.10
CA TYR A 50 -1.67 12.82 9.55
C TYR A 50 -0.79 12.43 8.37
N TYR A 51 0.51 12.70 8.51
CA TYR A 51 1.56 12.38 7.54
C TYR A 51 2.54 11.42 8.18
N PHE A 52 2.83 10.34 7.49
CA PHE A 52 3.79 9.31 7.88
C PHE A 52 4.92 9.24 6.87
N SER A 53 6.14 9.01 7.35
CA SER A 53 7.33 8.88 6.50
C SER A 53 8.31 7.88 7.11
N PRO A 54 9.06 7.11 6.29
CA PRO A 54 10.15 6.27 6.77
C PRO A 54 11.29 7.08 7.39
N THR A 55 11.35 8.39 7.12
CA THR A 55 12.36 9.29 7.67
C THR A 55 11.73 10.35 8.57
N PRO A 56 12.40 10.77 9.66
CA PRO A 56 11.85 11.79 10.57
C PRO A 56 11.75 13.19 9.93
N ALA A 57 12.43 13.44 8.81
CA ALA A 57 12.38 14.71 8.10
C ALA A 57 11.17 14.83 7.16
N GLY A 58 10.60 13.69 6.72
CA GLY A 58 9.40 13.68 5.87
C GLY A 58 9.63 14.37 4.53
N GLU A 59 10.70 14.02 3.83
CA GLU A 59 11.02 14.60 2.54
C GLU A 59 9.91 14.37 1.51
N PRO A 60 9.68 15.32 0.58
CA PRO A 60 8.76 15.13 -0.52
C PRO A 60 9.04 13.84 -1.29
N GLY A 61 7.98 13.10 -1.63
CA GLY A 61 8.08 11.79 -2.27
C GLY A 61 8.14 10.60 -1.31
N THR A 62 8.38 10.84 -0.02
CA THR A 62 8.42 9.77 1.00
C THR A 62 7.16 9.70 1.87
N ASN A 63 6.24 10.65 1.71
CA ASN A 63 5.11 10.81 2.61
C ASN A 63 3.87 10.07 2.13
N VAL A 64 3.28 9.30 3.05
CA VAL A 64 1.91 8.77 2.95
C VAL A 64 1.06 9.49 3.98
N THR A 65 -0.11 9.96 3.59
CA THR A 65 -0.98 10.74 4.46
C THR A 65 -2.37 10.14 4.53
N TYR A 66 -3.10 10.44 5.60
CA TYR A 66 -4.44 9.94 5.82
C TYR A 66 -5.38 11.03 6.35
N PHE A 67 -6.58 11.07 5.78
CA PHE A 67 -7.74 11.67 6.42
C PHE A 67 -8.53 10.58 7.17
N GLU A 68 -9.05 10.90 8.35
CA GLU A 68 -9.95 10.01 9.06
C GLU A 68 -11.40 10.26 8.64
N TYR A 69 -12.02 9.24 8.04
CA TYR A 69 -13.43 9.21 7.75
C TYR A 69 -14.00 7.86 8.17
N PRO A 70 -14.67 7.76 9.35
CA PRO A 70 -15.13 6.50 9.94
C PRO A 70 -16.36 5.94 9.21
N HIS A 71 -16.30 5.88 7.90
CA HIS A 71 -17.32 5.28 7.05
C HIS A 71 -16.84 3.90 6.60
N GLY A 72 -17.75 3.07 6.11
CA GLY A 72 -17.39 1.73 5.63
C GLY A 72 -16.27 1.72 4.58
N ARG A 73 -15.51 0.64 4.53
CA ARG A 73 -14.40 0.46 3.57
C ARG A 73 -14.87 0.67 2.14
N GLY A 74 -14.08 1.41 1.38
CA GLY A 74 -14.27 1.55 -0.06
C GLY A 74 -14.00 0.24 -0.79
N GLN A 75 -14.63 0.06 -1.95
CA GLN A 75 -14.29 -1.05 -2.85
C GLN A 75 -13.28 -0.58 -3.90
N PRO A 76 -12.20 -1.32 -4.16
CA PRO A 76 -11.30 -1.02 -5.27
C PRO A 76 -12.05 -1.00 -6.61
N GLY A 77 -11.72 -0.05 -7.48
CA GLY A 77 -12.34 0.08 -8.78
C GLY A 77 -11.63 1.10 -9.66
N PRO A 78 -12.08 1.28 -10.91
CA PRO A 78 -11.52 2.29 -11.79
C PRO A 78 -11.48 3.67 -11.12
N GLY A 79 -10.29 4.29 -11.10
CA GLY A 79 -10.05 5.56 -10.41
C GLY A 79 -9.56 5.43 -8.97
N ALA A 80 -9.59 4.24 -8.36
CA ALA A 80 -8.93 3.98 -7.09
C ALA A 80 -7.44 3.60 -7.30
N SER A 81 -6.59 3.88 -6.33
CA SER A 81 -5.25 3.31 -6.30
C SER A 81 -5.34 1.82 -5.97
N HIS A 82 -4.66 0.97 -6.75
CA HIS A 82 -4.59 -0.46 -6.47
C HIS A 82 -3.66 -0.73 -5.27
N HIS A 83 -2.45 -0.21 -5.33
CA HIS A 83 -1.45 -0.26 -4.25
C HIS A 83 -0.46 0.89 -4.45
N PHE A 84 0.41 1.07 -3.48
CA PHE A 84 1.62 1.85 -3.65
C PHE A 84 2.84 1.08 -3.16
N ALA A 85 3.97 1.29 -3.84
CA ALA A 85 5.20 0.58 -3.57
C ALA A 85 6.22 1.47 -2.87
N VAL A 86 6.92 0.86 -1.90
CA VAL A 86 8.03 1.48 -1.17
C VAL A 86 9.29 0.68 -1.46
N GLY A 87 10.38 1.38 -1.77
CA GLY A 87 11.64 0.76 -2.13
C GLY A 87 12.36 0.15 -0.93
N VAL A 88 12.97 -1.02 -1.14
CA VAL A 88 13.95 -1.64 -0.26
C VAL A 88 15.21 -1.96 -1.05
N GLU A 89 16.32 -2.19 -0.35
CA GLU A 89 17.62 -2.33 -0.99
C GLU A 89 17.71 -3.61 -1.85
N ASP A 90 17.36 -4.77 -1.26
CA ASP A 90 17.56 -6.08 -1.88
C ASP A 90 16.57 -7.15 -1.39
N GLU A 91 16.69 -8.36 -1.94
CA GLU A 91 15.84 -9.50 -1.57
C GLU A 91 16.05 -9.97 -0.12
N ALA A 92 17.25 -9.84 0.43
CA ALA A 92 17.48 -10.20 1.83
C ALA A 92 16.64 -9.31 2.75
N THR A 93 16.59 -8.02 2.46
CA THR A 93 15.74 -7.05 3.15
C THR A 93 14.25 -7.39 3.00
N LEU A 94 13.80 -7.89 1.84
CA LEU A 94 12.41 -8.37 1.69
C LEU A 94 12.10 -9.56 2.61
N GLN A 95 13.04 -10.50 2.77
CA GLN A 95 12.85 -11.63 3.69
C GLN A 95 12.79 -11.17 5.14
N GLU A 96 13.65 -10.24 5.54
CA GLU A 96 13.62 -9.65 6.88
C GLU A 96 12.27 -8.95 7.13
N TRP A 97 11.74 -8.22 6.16
CA TRP A 97 10.42 -7.62 6.24
C TRP A 97 9.29 -8.64 6.34
N ARG A 98 9.37 -9.75 5.61
CA ARG A 98 8.38 -10.84 5.74
C ARG A 98 8.34 -11.38 7.16
N ASP A 99 9.49 -11.71 7.72
CA ASP A 99 9.60 -12.26 9.07
C ASP A 99 9.09 -11.25 10.10
N HIS A 100 9.43 -9.97 9.92
CA HIS A 100 8.99 -8.88 10.78
C HIS A 100 7.46 -8.70 10.74
N LEU A 101 6.85 -8.64 9.55
CA LEU A 101 5.40 -8.51 9.39
C LEU A 101 4.66 -9.71 9.99
N GLN A 102 5.14 -10.92 9.77
CA GLN A 102 4.57 -12.13 10.37
C GLN A 102 4.66 -12.13 11.90
N ALA A 103 5.76 -11.63 12.47
CA ALA A 103 5.91 -11.47 13.92
C ALA A 103 4.94 -10.45 14.53
N HIS A 104 4.39 -9.55 13.71
CA HIS A 104 3.35 -8.58 14.09
C HIS A 104 1.94 -8.99 13.65
N ASP A 105 1.73 -10.27 13.34
CA ASP A 105 0.45 -10.82 12.88
C ASP A 105 -0.10 -10.16 11.59
N VAL A 106 0.77 -9.54 10.80
CA VAL A 106 0.43 -8.98 9.50
C VAL A 106 0.59 -10.04 8.42
N ARG A 107 -0.51 -10.32 7.69
CA ARG A 107 -0.48 -11.23 6.56
C ARG A 107 0.35 -10.65 5.43
N VAL A 108 1.34 -11.40 4.95
CA VAL A 108 2.26 -10.98 3.89
C VAL A 108 2.40 -12.07 2.84
N SER A 109 2.52 -11.68 1.58
CA SER A 109 2.72 -12.60 0.47
C SER A 109 4.11 -13.25 0.49
N ASP A 110 4.29 -14.31 -0.31
CA ASP A 110 5.61 -14.75 -0.70
C ASP A 110 6.32 -13.70 -1.57
N VAL A 111 7.65 -13.81 -1.69
CA VAL A 111 8.40 -12.95 -2.62
C VAL A 111 7.98 -13.24 -4.04
N LYS A 112 7.60 -12.21 -4.77
CA LYS A 112 7.26 -12.23 -6.19
C LYS A 112 8.44 -11.72 -7.01
N ASP A 113 8.93 -12.53 -7.94
CA ASP A 113 9.95 -12.12 -8.89
C ASP A 113 9.26 -11.56 -10.15
N ARG A 114 9.50 -10.29 -10.43
CA ARG A 114 9.00 -9.59 -11.62
C ARG A 114 10.05 -9.47 -12.72
N THR A 115 11.20 -10.09 -12.56
CA THR A 115 12.38 -9.99 -13.42
C THR A 115 13.14 -8.67 -13.23
N TYR A 116 12.45 -7.53 -13.28
CA TYR A 116 13.02 -6.19 -13.15
C TYR A 116 13.02 -5.65 -11.71
N PHE A 117 12.29 -6.28 -10.78
CA PHE A 117 12.41 -6.15 -9.33
C PHE A 117 11.78 -7.38 -8.65
N LYS A 118 12.00 -7.52 -7.34
CA LYS A 118 11.29 -8.48 -6.49
C LYS A 118 10.46 -7.72 -5.48
N SER A 119 9.35 -8.31 -5.06
CA SER A 119 8.44 -7.63 -4.12
C SER A 119 7.68 -8.58 -3.20
N ILE A 120 7.14 -8.01 -2.11
CA ILE A 120 6.16 -8.61 -1.22
C ILE A 120 4.99 -7.66 -1.04
N TYR A 121 3.81 -8.22 -0.71
CA TYR A 121 2.56 -7.48 -0.54
C TYR A 121 1.95 -7.74 0.82
N PHE A 122 1.40 -6.72 1.43
CA PHE A 122 0.61 -6.78 2.66
C PHE A 122 -0.42 -5.64 2.67
N SER A 123 -1.27 -5.56 3.69
CA SER A 123 -2.26 -4.48 3.78
C SER A 123 -2.15 -3.74 5.10
N ASP A 124 -2.55 -2.47 5.07
CA ASP A 124 -2.79 -1.69 6.27
C ASP A 124 -4.11 -2.12 6.98
N PRO A 125 -4.47 -1.56 8.14
CA PRO A 125 -5.70 -1.92 8.85
C PRO A 125 -6.99 -1.75 8.06
N ASP A 126 -7.03 -0.79 7.12
CA ASP A 126 -8.18 -0.53 6.27
C ASP A 126 -8.18 -1.34 4.96
N GLY A 127 -7.14 -2.14 4.73
CA GLY A 127 -7.01 -3.00 3.56
C GLY A 127 -6.35 -2.34 2.36
N LEU A 128 -5.75 -1.16 2.54
CA LEU A 128 -4.93 -0.56 1.49
C LEU A 128 -3.68 -1.42 1.26
N VAL A 129 -3.47 -1.82 0.03
CA VAL A 129 -2.38 -2.72 -0.32
C VAL A 129 -1.06 -1.97 -0.40
N PHE A 130 -0.08 -2.49 0.30
CA PHE A 130 1.32 -2.10 0.27
C PHE A 130 2.15 -3.09 -0.52
N GLU A 131 3.12 -2.57 -1.24
CA GLU A 131 4.21 -3.34 -1.84
C GLU A 131 5.54 -2.87 -1.27
N LEU A 132 6.39 -3.78 -0.85
CA LEU A 132 7.82 -3.51 -0.68
C LEU A 132 8.54 -4.11 -1.88
N ALA A 133 9.29 -3.28 -2.61
CA ALA A 133 9.93 -3.67 -3.86
C ALA A 133 11.43 -3.35 -3.83
N THR A 134 12.25 -4.24 -4.37
CA THR A 134 13.68 -3.96 -4.55
C THR A 134 13.88 -2.92 -5.65
N THR A 135 14.96 -2.14 -5.54
CA THR A 135 15.29 -1.13 -6.54
C THR A 135 15.93 -1.71 -7.81
N GLY A 136 16.39 -2.95 -7.76
CA GLY A 136 17.07 -3.61 -8.86
C GLY A 136 16.45 -4.98 -9.22
N PRO A 137 16.84 -5.50 -10.40
CA PRO A 137 17.81 -4.97 -11.36
C PRO A 137 17.39 -3.71 -12.12
N GLY A 138 16.08 -3.37 -12.20
CA GLY A 138 15.59 -2.14 -12.81
C GLY A 138 14.84 -2.36 -14.13
N PHE A 139 14.20 -1.31 -14.61
CA PHE A 139 13.29 -1.37 -15.77
C PHE A 139 13.99 -1.56 -17.13
N ASP A 140 15.32 -1.45 -17.17
CA ASP A 140 16.10 -1.67 -18.40
C ASP A 140 16.38 -3.16 -18.68
N VAL A 141 15.92 -4.06 -17.83
CA VAL A 141 16.07 -5.50 -18.02
C VAL A 141 14.99 -6.01 -18.96
N ASP A 142 15.41 -6.72 -20.02
CA ASP A 142 14.49 -7.43 -20.91
C ASP A 142 13.81 -8.57 -20.13
N GLU A 143 12.52 -8.44 -19.93
CA GLU A 143 11.70 -9.50 -19.35
C GLU A 143 11.25 -10.50 -20.41
N ALA A 144 11.17 -11.77 -20.04
CA ALA A 144 10.50 -12.76 -20.88
C ALA A 144 9.06 -12.32 -21.11
N ALA A 145 8.53 -12.57 -22.33
CA ALA A 145 7.18 -12.13 -22.70
C ALA A 145 6.18 -12.50 -21.58
N PRO A 146 5.40 -11.52 -21.08
CA PRO A 146 4.40 -11.80 -20.06
C PRO A 146 3.43 -12.88 -20.57
N GLY A 147 3.20 -13.90 -19.80
CA GLY A 147 2.09 -14.81 -20.11
C GLY A 147 2.30 -16.29 -19.93
N SER A 148 3.52 -16.79 -19.80
CA SER A 148 3.72 -18.21 -19.48
C SER A 148 3.62 -18.53 -17.99
N ASP A 149 3.89 -17.54 -17.14
CA ASP A 149 3.91 -17.68 -15.68
C ASP A 149 3.24 -16.50 -14.95
N VAL A 150 2.23 -15.88 -15.58
CA VAL A 150 1.40 -14.90 -14.87
C VAL A 150 0.64 -15.63 -13.77
N ILE A 151 1.21 -15.63 -12.59
CA ILE A 151 0.50 -16.01 -11.38
C ILE A 151 -0.56 -14.93 -11.18
N ASP A 152 -1.82 -15.31 -11.32
CA ASP A 152 -2.93 -14.44 -10.96
C ASP A 152 -2.68 -13.92 -9.53
N PRO A 153 -2.50 -12.62 -9.32
CA PRO A 153 -2.28 -12.08 -8.00
C PRO A 153 -3.46 -12.37 -7.06
N TYR A 154 -4.63 -12.68 -7.60
CA TYR A 154 -5.81 -13.09 -6.85
C TYR A 154 -5.79 -14.59 -6.48
N ASP A 155 -5.05 -15.44 -7.17
CA ASP A 155 -4.94 -16.88 -6.87
C ASP A 155 -4.03 -17.17 -5.65
N GLN A 156 -3.38 -16.17 -5.09
CA GLN A 156 -2.46 -16.33 -3.97
C GLN A 156 -2.99 -15.79 -2.63
N GLY A 157 -4.26 -15.99 -2.38
CA GLY A 157 -4.84 -15.78 -1.06
C GLY A 157 -5.17 -14.33 -0.71
N TYR A 158 -5.28 -13.45 -1.68
CA TYR A 158 -6.06 -12.22 -1.59
C TYR A 158 -7.55 -12.49 -1.86
N ALA A 159 -8.03 -13.68 -1.55
CA ALA A 159 -9.45 -13.89 -1.36
C ALA A 159 -9.82 -13.09 -0.10
N GLY A 160 -10.22 -11.84 -0.28
CA GLY A 160 -11.07 -11.23 0.71
C GLY A 160 -12.20 -12.22 0.97
N ASP A 161 -12.52 -12.45 2.23
CA ASP A 161 -13.70 -13.21 2.62
C ASP A 161 -14.91 -12.54 1.98
N GLY A 162 -15.18 -12.89 0.72
CA GLY A 162 -16.43 -12.60 0.06
C GLY A 162 -17.43 -13.49 0.77
N ASP A 163 -18.14 -12.92 1.74
CA ASP A 163 -19.39 -13.47 2.20
C ASP A 163 -20.28 -13.59 0.96
N ASP A 164 -20.32 -14.80 0.42
CA ASP A 164 -21.33 -15.24 -0.51
C ASP A 164 -22.65 -15.33 0.27
N ASP A 165 -23.30 -14.18 0.45
CA ASP A 165 -24.68 -14.14 0.88
C ASP A 165 -25.52 -14.71 -0.27
N GLY A 166 -25.62 -16.03 -0.25
CA GLY A 166 -26.52 -16.79 -1.08
C GLY A 166 -27.92 -16.19 -1.00
N ASP A 167 -28.31 -15.51 -2.05
CA ASP A 167 -29.71 -15.18 -2.34
C ASP A 167 -30.49 -16.48 -2.49
N ASP A 168 -31.10 -16.92 -1.40
CA ASP A 168 -32.03 -18.03 -1.39
C ASP A 168 -33.40 -17.53 -1.90
N GLY A 169 -33.55 -17.59 -3.22
CA GLY A 169 -34.79 -17.32 -3.92
C GLY A 169 -35.91 -18.28 -3.49
N GLY A 170 -36.67 -17.88 -2.48
CA GLY A 170 -37.94 -18.50 -2.07
C GLY A 170 -39.07 -17.93 -2.90
N GLY A 171 -39.54 -18.67 -3.90
CA GLY A 171 -40.79 -18.39 -4.58
C GLY A 171 -42.03 -18.63 -3.72
N HIS A 172 -43.01 -17.79 -3.92
CA HIS A 172 -44.44 -18.12 -4.07
C HIS A 172 -45.17 -16.87 -4.59
#